data_bf17b03ca56aaaddaf9ba23340fdd51f
#
_entry.id   bf17b03ca56aaaddaf9ba23340fdd51f
#
_cell.length_a   1.000
_cell.length_b   1.000
_cell.length_c   1.000
_cell.angle_alpha   90.00
_cell.angle_beta   90.00
_cell.angle_gamma   90.00
#
_symmetry.space_group_name_H-M   'P 1'
#
loop_
_entity.id
_entity.type
_entity.pdbx_description
1 polymer ?
#
loop_
_entity_poly.entity_id
_entity_poly.type
_entity_poly.pdbx_seq_one_letter_code
_entity_poly.pdbx_strand_id
1 'polypeptide(L)'
;MTKQVDFSKYAIFVDGVTSDPSKDYQSFIESLSALNTKGANIERLTTAAVGISAEGGEFMEIVKKMVFQGKPWNDDNREHLIIELGDVMWYAVSYTHLRAHET
;
A
#
# COMPACT_ATOMS: atom_id res chain seq x y z
N MET A 1 3.20 15.89 -35.21
CA MET A 1 4.46 15.22 -34.79
C MET A 1 4.37 14.79 -33.37
N THR A 2 4.50 13.54 -33.13
CA THR A 2 4.55 13.00 -31.77
C THR A 2 5.98 13.13 -31.22
N LYS A 3 6.12 13.76 -30.07
CA LYS A 3 7.40 13.78 -29.38
C LYS A 3 7.64 12.40 -28.76
N GLN A 4 8.80 11.85 -28.97
CA GLN A 4 9.19 10.63 -28.29
C GLN A 4 9.59 10.97 -26.86
N VAL A 5 9.18 10.13 -25.92
CA VAL A 5 9.58 10.26 -24.53
C VAL A 5 11.03 9.79 -24.39
N ASP A 6 11.87 10.62 -23.82
CA ASP A 6 13.25 10.25 -23.52
C ASP A 6 13.30 9.60 -22.14
N PHE A 7 13.21 8.28 -22.13
CA PHE A 7 13.20 7.52 -20.89
C PHE A 7 14.50 7.64 -20.10
N SER A 8 15.62 7.87 -20.81
CA SER A 8 16.92 8.03 -20.14
C SER A 8 16.94 9.31 -19.31
N LYS A 9 16.48 10.42 -19.88
CA LYS A 9 16.37 11.69 -19.14
C LYS A 9 15.36 11.58 -17.99
N TYR A 10 14.24 10.91 -18.24
CA TYR A 10 13.22 10.72 -17.20
C TYR A 10 13.78 9.91 -16.05
N ALA A 11 14.52 8.85 -16.33
CA ALA A 11 15.13 8.01 -15.32
C ALA A 11 16.13 8.80 -14.46
N ILE A 12 16.92 9.66 -15.09
CA ILE A 12 17.88 10.51 -14.36
C ILE A 12 17.14 11.46 -13.43
N PHE A 13 16.07 12.07 -13.92
CA PHE A 13 15.24 12.96 -13.10
C PHE A 13 14.63 12.22 -11.91
N VAL A 14 14.02 11.06 -12.14
CA VAL A 14 13.42 10.24 -11.09
C VAL A 14 14.46 9.86 -10.05
N ASP A 15 15.64 9.41 -10.50
CA ASP A 15 16.71 9.05 -9.59
C ASP A 15 17.13 10.25 -8.73
N GLY A 16 17.20 11.45 -9.33
CA GLY A 16 17.61 12.65 -8.64
C GLY A 16 16.64 13.10 -7.53
N VAL A 17 15.35 12.75 -7.65
CA VAL A 17 14.34 13.11 -6.64
C VAL A 17 13.96 11.93 -5.75
N THR A 18 14.59 10.77 -5.96
CA THR A 18 14.34 9.57 -5.15
C THR A 18 15.28 9.56 -3.94
N SER A 19 14.73 9.30 -2.77
CA SER A 19 15.52 9.27 -1.54
C SER A 19 16.44 8.05 -1.47
N ASP A 20 17.51 8.16 -0.71
CA ASP A 20 18.49 7.09 -0.55
C ASP A 20 17.89 5.77 -0.05
N PRO A 21 16.96 5.75 0.92
CA PRO A 21 16.32 4.48 1.34
C PRO A 21 15.58 3.74 0.22
N SER A 22 15.23 4.44 -0.87
CA SER A 22 14.59 3.80 -2.03
C SER A 22 15.58 3.31 -3.08
N LYS A 23 16.87 3.63 -2.95
CA LYS A 23 17.88 3.31 -3.95
C LYS A 23 19.03 2.48 -3.42
N ASP A 24 19.27 2.52 -2.13
CA ASP A 24 20.43 1.89 -1.51
C ASP A 24 19.98 1.02 -0.36
N TYR A 25 20.37 -0.25 -0.42
CA TYR A 25 19.95 -1.25 0.56
C TYR A 25 20.38 -0.86 1.98
N GLN A 26 21.61 -0.39 2.15
CA GLN A 26 22.11 -0.02 3.47
C GLN A 26 21.33 1.17 4.04
N SER A 27 21.03 2.18 3.24
CA SER A 27 20.21 3.31 3.65
C SER A 27 18.80 2.88 4.03
N PHE A 28 18.25 1.92 3.31
CA PHE A 28 16.94 1.35 3.62
C PHE A 28 16.93 0.70 5.00
N ILE A 29 17.93 -0.15 5.27
CA ILE A 29 18.05 -0.83 6.57
C ILE A 29 18.27 0.18 7.70
N GLU A 30 19.09 1.18 7.48
CA GLU A 30 19.34 2.23 8.48
C GLU A 30 18.08 3.03 8.80
N SER A 31 17.25 3.31 7.79
CA SER A 31 15.97 4.00 7.98
C SER A 31 15.04 3.18 8.86
N LEU A 32 14.91 1.88 8.56
CA LEU A 32 14.09 0.96 9.36
C LEU A 32 14.60 0.89 10.80
N SER A 33 15.91 0.76 10.98
CA SER A 33 16.53 0.67 12.30
C SER A 33 16.32 1.95 13.12
N ALA A 34 16.41 3.12 12.47
CA ALA A 34 16.19 4.39 13.15
C ALA A 34 14.77 4.52 13.67
N LEU A 35 13.77 4.09 12.87
CA LEU A 35 12.38 4.10 13.28
C LEU A 35 12.15 3.12 14.44
N ASN A 36 12.71 1.94 14.33
CA ASN A 36 12.60 0.91 15.37
C ASN A 36 13.19 1.41 16.69
N THR A 37 14.35 2.08 16.63
CA THR A 37 15.02 2.64 17.81
C THR A 37 14.15 3.68 18.51
N LYS A 38 13.35 4.42 17.75
CA LYS A 38 12.45 5.44 18.30
C LYS A 38 11.13 4.86 18.82
N GLY A 39 10.97 3.55 18.75
CA GLY A 39 9.81 2.87 19.30
C GLY A 39 8.74 2.50 18.29
N ALA A 40 8.96 2.73 17.00
CA ALA A 40 8.01 2.29 15.98
C ALA A 40 8.12 0.79 15.78
N ASN A 41 6.99 0.09 15.81
CA ASN A 41 6.95 -1.33 15.42
C ASN A 41 6.87 -1.37 13.90
N ILE A 42 8.03 -1.28 13.27
CA ILE A 42 8.11 -1.07 11.82
C ILE A 42 7.63 -2.28 11.02
N GLU A 43 7.86 -3.49 11.51
CA GLU A 43 7.38 -4.70 10.84
C GLU A 43 5.86 -4.77 10.81
N ARG A 44 5.18 -4.44 11.90
CA ARG A 44 3.72 -4.40 11.95
C ARG A 44 3.15 -3.25 11.13
N LEU A 45 3.80 -2.09 11.22
CA LEU A 45 3.38 -0.91 10.46
C LEU A 45 3.46 -1.17 8.95
N THR A 46 4.56 -1.78 8.52
CA THR A 46 4.77 -2.12 7.11
C THR A 46 3.75 -3.16 6.64
N THR A 47 3.52 -4.19 7.45
CA THR A 47 2.52 -5.21 7.12
C THR A 47 1.12 -4.58 6.99
N ALA A 48 0.75 -3.72 7.92
CA ALA A 48 -0.54 -3.04 7.87
C ALA A 48 -0.65 -2.14 6.64
N ALA A 49 0.38 -1.37 6.34
CA ALA A 49 0.37 -0.46 5.19
C ALA A 49 0.23 -1.22 3.87
N VAL A 50 1.01 -2.28 3.69
CA VAL A 50 0.95 -3.11 2.49
C VAL A 50 -0.41 -3.81 2.39
N GLY A 51 -0.88 -4.39 3.49
CA GLY A 51 -2.15 -5.12 3.51
C GLY A 51 -3.34 -4.22 3.25
N ILE A 52 -3.41 -3.06 3.89
CA ILE A 52 -4.51 -2.10 3.67
C ILE A 52 -4.53 -1.63 2.22
N SER A 53 -3.37 -1.33 1.68
CA SER A 53 -3.27 -0.85 0.29
C SER A 53 -3.67 -1.94 -0.71
N ALA A 54 -3.19 -3.16 -0.53
CA ALA A 54 -3.50 -4.27 -1.43
C ALA A 54 -4.98 -4.64 -1.38
N GLU A 55 -5.55 -4.79 -0.20
CA GLU A 55 -6.95 -5.17 -0.04
C GLU A 55 -7.89 -4.02 -0.41
N GLY A 56 -7.49 -2.78 -0.14
CA GLY A 56 -8.21 -1.60 -0.59
C GLY A 56 -8.28 -1.53 -2.12
N GLY A 57 -7.19 -1.91 -2.78
CA GLY A 57 -7.16 -2.02 -4.23
C GLY A 57 -8.10 -3.09 -4.77
N GLU A 58 -8.20 -4.23 -4.10
CA GLU A 58 -9.13 -5.28 -4.49
C GLU A 58 -10.59 -4.84 -4.31
N PHE A 59 -10.88 -4.15 -3.22
CA PHE A 59 -12.20 -3.55 -3.00
C PHE A 59 -12.53 -2.56 -4.14
N MET A 60 -11.59 -1.69 -4.46
CA MET A 60 -11.77 -0.70 -5.53
C MET A 60 -11.99 -1.36 -6.88
N GLU A 61 -11.30 -2.48 -7.15
CA GLU A 61 -11.45 -3.22 -8.40
C GLU A 61 -12.87 -3.72 -8.59
N ILE A 62 -13.49 -4.22 -7.52
CA ILE A 62 -14.88 -4.69 -7.58
C ILE A 62 -15.83 -3.52 -7.87
N VAL A 63 -15.66 -2.40 -7.17
CA VAL A 63 -16.46 -1.19 -7.38
C VAL A 63 -16.29 -0.68 -8.82
N LYS A 64 -15.05 -0.61 -9.29
CA LYS A 64 -14.73 -0.17 -10.65
C LYS A 64 -15.44 -1.03 -11.70
N LYS A 65 -15.43 -2.33 -11.52
CA LYS A 65 -16.09 -3.26 -12.46
C LYS A 65 -17.61 -3.06 -12.49
N MET A 66 -18.21 -2.77 -11.35
CA MET A 66 -19.65 -2.49 -11.31
C MET A 66 -19.99 -1.16 -11.94
N VAL A 67 -19.24 -0.12 -11.61
CA VAL A 67 -19.52 1.25 -12.09
C VAL A 67 -19.20 1.40 -13.56
N PHE A 68 -18.07 0.90 -14.01
CA PHE A 68 -17.54 1.21 -15.35
C PHE A 68 -17.61 0.05 -16.33
N GLN A 69 -17.80 -1.17 -15.89
CA GLN A 69 -17.77 -2.34 -16.76
C GLN A 69 -19.05 -3.16 -16.74
N GLY A 70 -20.09 -2.63 -16.12
CA GLY A 70 -21.41 -3.24 -16.16
C GLY A 70 -21.55 -4.53 -15.34
N LYS A 71 -20.66 -4.81 -14.40
CA LYS A 71 -20.86 -5.95 -13.52
C LYS A 71 -22.07 -5.70 -12.62
N PRO A 72 -22.91 -6.73 -12.40
CA PRO A 72 -24.17 -6.52 -11.70
C PRO A 72 -24.00 -6.35 -10.20
N TRP A 73 -24.92 -5.61 -9.61
CA TRP A 73 -25.12 -5.62 -8.18
C TRP A 73 -25.93 -6.86 -7.83
N ASN A 74 -25.23 -7.89 -7.34
CA ASN A 74 -25.85 -9.16 -6.97
C ASN A 74 -25.23 -9.67 -5.68
N ASP A 75 -25.75 -10.80 -5.20
CA ASP A 75 -25.29 -11.36 -3.93
C ASP A 75 -23.81 -11.72 -3.95
N ASP A 76 -23.31 -12.26 -5.06
CA ASP A 76 -21.90 -12.63 -5.18
C ASP A 76 -20.99 -11.42 -5.07
N ASN A 77 -21.29 -10.35 -5.82
CA ASN A 77 -20.46 -9.14 -5.79
C ASN A 77 -20.58 -8.40 -4.46
N ARG A 78 -21.78 -8.39 -3.88
CA ARG A 78 -21.97 -7.78 -2.57
C ARG A 78 -21.19 -8.51 -1.48
N GLU A 79 -21.23 -9.85 -1.50
CA GLU A 79 -20.48 -10.66 -0.56
C GLU A 79 -18.98 -10.48 -0.72
N HIS A 80 -18.51 -10.41 -1.97
CA HIS A 80 -17.10 -10.18 -2.28
C HIS A 80 -16.62 -8.82 -1.72
N LEU A 81 -17.45 -7.77 -1.86
CA LEU A 81 -17.14 -6.46 -1.27
C LEU A 81 -17.02 -6.53 0.25
N ILE A 82 -17.91 -7.27 0.90
CA ILE A 82 -17.89 -7.43 2.36
C ILE A 82 -16.60 -8.13 2.80
N ILE A 83 -16.19 -9.17 2.07
CA ILE A 83 -14.97 -9.92 2.38
C ILE A 83 -13.73 -9.01 2.24
N GLU A 84 -13.64 -8.27 1.14
CA GLU A 84 -12.49 -7.38 0.92
C GLU A 84 -12.43 -6.25 1.95
N LEU A 85 -13.58 -5.71 2.32
CA LEU A 85 -13.64 -4.69 3.37
C LEU A 85 -13.23 -5.26 4.72
N GLY A 86 -13.66 -6.49 5.01
CA GLY A 86 -13.24 -7.19 6.21
C GLY A 86 -11.74 -7.40 6.27
N ASP A 87 -11.11 -7.73 5.14
CA ASP A 87 -9.66 -7.89 5.06
C ASP A 87 -8.93 -6.57 5.32
N VAL A 88 -9.43 -5.46 4.78
CA VAL A 88 -8.88 -4.13 5.08
C VAL A 88 -8.95 -3.84 6.58
N MET A 89 -10.08 -4.10 7.19
CA MET A 89 -10.29 -3.88 8.62
C MET A 89 -9.39 -4.77 9.47
N TRP A 90 -9.16 -6.01 9.01
CA TRP A 90 -8.28 -6.95 9.72
C TRP A 90 -6.88 -6.36 9.86
N TYR A 91 -6.32 -5.82 8.77
CA TYR A 91 -5.00 -5.20 8.82
C TYR A 91 -4.97 -3.95 9.69
N ALA A 92 -5.99 -3.11 9.59
CA ALA A 92 -6.09 -1.89 10.41
C ALA A 92 -6.18 -2.20 11.90
N VAL A 93 -7.05 -3.15 12.26
CA VAL A 93 -7.25 -3.55 13.66
C VAL A 93 -6.02 -4.26 14.20
N SER A 94 -5.35 -5.08 13.39
CA SER A 94 -4.13 -5.77 13.80
C SER A 94 -3.07 -4.78 14.29
N TYR A 95 -2.83 -3.69 13.54
CA TYR A 95 -1.88 -2.67 13.97
C TYR A 95 -2.40 -1.87 15.16
N THR A 96 -3.66 -1.47 15.13
CA THR A 96 -4.28 -0.69 16.20
C THR A 96 -4.28 -1.46 17.52
N HIS A 97 -4.58 -2.74 17.46
CA HIS A 97 -4.59 -3.61 18.65
C HIS A 97 -3.20 -3.70 19.27
N LEU A 98 -2.17 -3.91 18.44
CA LEU A 98 -0.79 -3.96 18.91
C LEU A 98 -0.39 -2.66 19.59
N ARG A 99 -0.74 -1.51 18.98
CA ARG A 99 -0.43 -0.20 19.56
C ARG A 99 -1.11 0.00 20.91
N ALA A 100 -2.34 -0.46 21.05
CA ALA A 100 -3.07 -0.35 22.32
C ALA A 100 -2.35 -1.11 23.44
N HIS A 101 -1.65 -2.18 23.13
CA HIS A 101 -0.91 -2.97 24.10
C HIS A 101 0.49 -2.41 24.41
N GLU A 102 0.99 -1.50 23.60
CA GLU A 102 2.29 -0.87 23.82
C GLU A 102 2.26 0.21 24.88
N THR A 103 1.09 0.68 25.23
CA THR A 103 0.90 1.66 26.29
C THR A 103 0.58 0.97 27.60
#